data_315e4b2d731b1b1508f9dcc4637f454c
#
_entry.id   315e4b2d731b1b1508f9dcc4637f454c
#
_cell.length_a   1.000
_cell.length_b   1.000
_cell.length_c   1.000
_cell.angle_alpha   90.00
_cell.angle_beta   90.00
_cell.angle_gamma   90.00
#
_symmetry.space_group_name_H-M   'P 1'
#
loop_
_entity.id
_entity.type
_entity.pdbx_description
1 polymer ?
#
loop_
_entity_poly.entity_id
_entity_poly.type
_entity_poly.pdbx_seq_one_letter_code
_entity_poly.pdbx_strand_id
1 'polypeptide(L)'
;MKLFSFEKSVGGVVFRKQGSELFFLLLQYRSYQWDFPKGHIEQGENEEQALRREIWEETKIKDIEVYPVFRSIVRYFYAAKKNEKAERIREGRGIYIFKKVAYYLVLTSQSKVELDFENKDYLWLNFEEAMKKLGNDDSRGVLKAAKNFIGS
;
A
#
# COMPACT_ATOMS: atom_id res chain seq x y z
N MET A 1 16.58 -20.30 -16.58
CA MET A 1 16.35 -19.08 -15.78
C MET A 1 15.06 -18.40 -16.24
N LYS A 2 14.21 -18.05 -15.31
CA LYS A 2 13.00 -17.32 -15.62
C LYS A 2 13.36 -15.84 -15.84
N LEU A 3 12.89 -15.24 -16.92
CA LEU A 3 13.23 -13.87 -17.28
C LEU A 3 12.25 -12.86 -16.67
N PHE A 4 10.97 -13.12 -16.78
CA PHE A 4 9.91 -12.20 -16.36
C PHE A 4 9.13 -12.72 -15.15
N SER A 5 8.66 -11.79 -14.32
CA SER A 5 7.78 -12.08 -13.20
C SER A 5 6.59 -11.11 -13.24
N PHE A 6 5.40 -11.64 -12.99
CA PHE A 6 4.16 -10.86 -12.91
C PHE A 6 3.66 -10.95 -11.48
N GLU A 7 3.67 -9.83 -10.76
CA GLU A 7 3.37 -9.81 -9.33
C GLU A 7 2.18 -8.91 -9.03
N LYS A 8 1.35 -9.35 -8.11
CA LYS A 8 0.15 -8.62 -7.69
C LYS A 8 0.23 -8.29 -6.22
N SER A 9 -0.07 -7.03 -5.92
CA SER A 9 -0.19 -6.54 -4.55
C SER A 9 -1.51 -5.83 -4.37
N VAL A 10 -1.89 -5.64 -3.12
CA VAL A 10 -3.05 -4.86 -2.74
C VAL A 10 -2.62 -3.86 -1.66
N GLY A 11 -3.21 -2.68 -1.69
CA GLY A 11 -2.94 -1.66 -0.70
C GLY A 11 -4.19 -0.91 -0.28
N GLY A 12 -4.11 -0.20 0.82
CA GLY A 12 -5.23 0.57 1.34
C GLY A 12 -4.89 2.04 1.54
N VAL A 13 -5.71 2.92 0.99
CA VAL A 13 -5.74 4.31 1.42
C VAL A 13 -6.57 4.32 2.69
N VAL A 14 -5.90 4.20 3.82
CA VAL A 14 -6.53 4.12 5.13
C VAL A 14 -6.73 5.53 5.66
N PHE A 15 -7.97 5.87 5.98
CA PHE A 15 -8.27 7.20 6.49
C PHE A 15 -9.18 7.13 7.71
N ARG A 16 -9.12 8.18 8.52
CA ARG A 16 -10.03 8.38 9.65
C ARG A 16 -10.52 9.82 9.66
N LYS A 17 -11.68 10.01 10.25
CA LYS A 17 -12.29 11.32 10.39
C LYS A 17 -12.06 11.83 11.82
N GLN A 18 -11.66 13.09 11.93
CA GLN A 18 -11.56 13.76 13.23
C GLN A 18 -12.24 15.12 13.08
N GLY A 19 -13.47 15.21 13.57
CA GLY A 19 -14.30 16.38 13.28
C GLY A 19 -14.59 16.46 11.79
N SER A 20 -14.31 17.59 11.17
CA SER A 20 -14.47 17.81 9.73
C SER A 20 -13.20 17.46 8.93
N GLU A 21 -12.13 17.09 9.62
CA GLU A 21 -10.86 16.78 8.96
C GLU A 21 -10.69 15.31 8.67
N LEU A 22 -9.99 15.03 7.57
CA LEU A 22 -9.59 13.68 7.19
C LEU A 22 -8.10 13.50 7.38
N PHE A 23 -7.71 12.37 7.96
CA PHE A 23 -6.31 12.00 8.14
C PHE A 23 -6.04 10.68 7.45
N PHE A 24 -4.96 10.63 6.69
CA PHE A 24 -4.55 9.47 5.90
C PHE A 24 -3.32 8.83 6.53
N LEU A 25 -3.30 7.51 6.59
CA LEU A 25 -2.18 6.76 7.18
C LEU A 25 -1.11 6.50 6.13
N LEU A 26 0.09 6.96 6.42
CA LEU A 26 1.27 6.60 5.65
C LEU A 26 2.26 5.84 6.53
N LEU A 27 2.92 4.85 5.95
CA LEU A 27 3.96 4.07 6.59
C LEU A 27 5.30 4.38 5.93
N GLN A 28 6.36 4.44 6.74
CA GLN A 28 7.71 4.54 6.20
C GLN A 28 8.29 3.13 6.11
N TYR A 29 8.56 2.68 4.92
CA TYR A 29 9.17 1.38 4.67
C TYR A 29 10.67 1.39 4.92
N ARG A 30 11.30 0.23 4.98
CA ARG A 30 12.74 0.10 5.21
C ARG A 30 13.59 0.80 4.14
N SER A 31 13.01 1.04 2.98
CA SER A 31 13.63 1.84 1.91
C SER A 31 13.61 3.34 2.19
N TYR A 32 13.05 3.77 3.33
CA TYR A 32 12.80 5.16 3.71
C TYR A 32 11.72 5.85 2.89
N GLN A 33 11.06 5.14 1.99
CA GLN A 33 9.94 5.68 1.23
C GLN A 33 8.66 5.65 2.07
N TRP A 34 7.85 6.69 1.95
CA TRP A 34 6.53 6.77 2.57
C TRP A 34 5.47 6.36 1.56
N ASP A 35 4.62 5.44 1.96
CA ASP A 35 3.55 4.95 1.09
C ASP A 35 2.40 4.39 1.94
N PHE A 36 1.33 3.97 1.27
CA PHE A 36 0.19 3.34 1.92
C PHE A 36 0.56 1.93 2.41
N PRO A 37 -0.17 1.41 3.44
CA PRO A 37 -0.07 -0.01 3.77
C PRO A 37 -0.37 -0.86 2.54
N LYS A 38 0.49 -1.80 2.22
CA LYS A 38 0.33 -2.68 1.05
C LYS A 38 1.19 -3.93 1.18
N GLY A 39 0.83 -4.95 0.43
CA GLY A 39 1.63 -6.16 0.36
C GLY A 39 1.14 -7.11 -0.71
N HIS A 40 1.86 -8.21 -0.85
CA HIS A 40 1.57 -9.22 -1.87
C HIS A 40 0.27 -9.98 -1.56
N ILE A 41 -0.45 -10.32 -2.63
CA ILE A 41 -1.59 -11.23 -2.54
C ILE A 41 -1.03 -12.65 -2.50
N GLU A 42 -1.36 -13.39 -1.46
CA GLU A 42 -0.91 -14.78 -1.29
C GLU A 42 -1.84 -15.74 -2.03
N GLN A 43 -1.31 -16.94 -2.30
CA GLN A 43 -2.07 -17.98 -2.99
C GLN A 43 -3.35 -18.29 -2.19
N GLY A 44 -4.47 -18.33 -2.90
CA GLY A 44 -5.78 -18.63 -2.30
C GLY A 44 -6.52 -17.41 -1.74
N GLU A 45 -5.88 -16.25 -1.71
CA GLU A 45 -6.53 -15.02 -1.26
C GLU A 45 -7.14 -14.25 -2.43
N ASN A 46 -8.31 -13.64 -2.20
CA ASN A 46 -8.78 -12.57 -3.06
C ASN A 46 -8.19 -11.24 -2.59
N GLU A 47 -8.44 -10.16 -3.32
CA GLU A 47 -7.88 -8.84 -3.00
C GLU A 47 -8.30 -8.34 -1.61
N GLU A 48 -9.56 -8.49 -1.25
CA GLU A 48 -10.05 -8.01 0.05
C GLU A 48 -9.43 -8.79 1.22
N GLN A 49 -9.31 -10.11 1.09
CA GLN A 49 -8.67 -10.94 2.11
C GLN A 49 -7.22 -10.53 2.32
N ALA A 50 -6.48 -10.35 1.22
CA ALA A 50 -5.08 -9.90 1.28
C ALA A 50 -4.97 -8.50 1.89
N LEU A 51 -5.87 -7.58 1.52
CA LEU A 51 -5.89 -6.22 2.05
C LEU A 51 -6.08 -6.22 3.57
N ARG A 52 -7.06 -6.98 4.07
CA ARG A 52 -7.33 -7.06 5.50
C ARG A 52 -6.16 -7.65 6.27
N ARG A 53 -5.55 -8.70 5.71
CA ARG A 53 -4.37 -9.33 6.30
C ARG A 53 -3.18 -8.36 6.33
N GLU A 54 -2.88 -7.68 5.24
CA GLU A 54 -1.75 -6.75 5.17
C GLU A 54 -1.93 -5.55 6.11
N ILE A 55 -3.11 -4.97 6.18
CA ILE A 55 -3.38 -3.88 7.11
C ILE A 55 -3.17 -4.35 8.55
N TRP A 56 -3.68 -5.53 8.88
CA TRP A 56 -3.49 -6.11 10.21
C TRP A 56 -2.02 -6.38 10.52
N GLU A 57 -1.31 -7.02 9.60
CA GLU A 57 0.10 -7.34 9.81
C GLU A 57 0.96 -6.08 9.99
N GLU A 58 0.75 -5.07 9.14
CA GLU A 58 1.58 -3.87 9.14
C GLU A 58 1.21 -2.85 10.22
N THR A 59 -0.03 -2.82 10.67
CA THR A 59 -0.53 -1.73 11.53
C THR A 59 -1.25 -2.17 12.79
N LYS A 60 -1.70 -3.42 12.87
CA LYS A 60 -2.58 -3.94 13.93
C LYS A 60 -3.92 -3.20 14.03
N ILE A 61 -4.35 -2.59 12.95
CA ILE A 61 -5.68 -1.98 12.89
C ILE A 61 -6.71 -3.07 12.59
N LYS A 62 -7.71 -3.21 13.47
CA LYS A 62 -8.79 -4.21 13.36
C LYS A 62 -10.08 -3.61 12.85
N ASP A 63 -10.36 -2.36 13.25
CA ASP A 63 -11.62 -1.69 12.96
C ASP A 63 -11.53 -1.04 11.59
N ILE A 64 -11.89 -1.79 10.55
CA ILE A 64 -11.82 -1.30 9.17
C ILE A 64 -13.12 -1.53 8.42
N GLU A 65 -13.49 -0.53 7.62
CA GLU A 65 -14.56 -0.61 6.65
C GLU A 65 -13.96 -0.40 5.26
N VAL A 66 -14.07 -1.40 4.40
CA VAL A 66 -13.53 -1.36 3.03
C VAL A 66 -14.62 -0.87 2.08
N TYR A 67 -14.30 0.14 1.27
CA TYR A 67 -15.22 0.65 0.25
C TYR A 67 -14.95 -0.08 -1.07
N PRO A 68 -15.74 -1.10 -1.42
CA PRO A 68 -15.43 -1.93 -2.60
C PRO A 68 -15.63 -1.19 -3.93
N VAL A 69 -16.37 -0.08 -3.93
CA VAL A 69 -16.63 0.72 -5.14
C VAL A 69 -15.40 1.51 -5.56
N PHE A 70 -14.51 1.84 -4.61
CA PHE A 70 -13.27 2.53 -4.92
C PHE A 70 -12.17 1.50 -5.15
N ARG A 71 -11.59 1.49 -6.33
CA ARG A 71 -10.49 0.59 -6.67
C ARG A 71 -9.60 1.29 -7.70
N SER A 72 -8.38 1.63 -7.31
CA SER A 72 -7.41 2.31 -8.16
C SER A 72 -6.24 1.39 -8.45
N ILE A 73 -5.91 1.22 -9.73
CA ILE A 73 -4.86 0.29 -10.16
C ILE A 73 -3.62 1.08 -10.58
N VAL A 74 -2.48 0.67 -10.04
CA VAL A 74 -1.16 1.16 -10.46
C VAL A 74 -0.39 -0.01 -11.05
N ARG A 75 0.21 0.22 -12.22
CA ARG A 75 1.09 -0.77 -12.86
C ARG A 75 2.44 -0.16 -13.08
N TYR A 76 3.48 -0.92 -12.76
CA TYR A 76 4.85 -0.49 -13.05
C TYR A 76 5.74 -1.67 -13.37
N PHE A 77 6.84 -1.35 -14.01
CA PHE A 77 7.84 -2.31 -14.45
C PHE A 77 9.20 -1.87 -13.89
N TYR A 78 9.97 -2.84 -13.41
CA TYR A 78 11.36 -2.58 -13.04
C TYR A 78 12.23 -3.82 -13.21
N ALA A 79 13.54 -3.59 -13.28
CA ALA A 79 14.52 -4.67 -13.30
C ALA A 79 15.15 -4.79 -11.91
N ALA A 80 15.18 -6.01 -11.38
CA ALA A 80 15.83 -6.28 -10.10
C ALA A 80 17.32 -6.00 -10.19
N LYS A 81 17.90 -5.44 -9.13
CA LYS A 81 19.32 -5.08 -9.07
C LYS A 81 19.96 -5.65 -7.79
N LYS A 82 21.28 -5.81 -7.83
CA LYS A 82 22.09 -6.16 -6.65
C LYS A 82 21.56 -7.40 -5.94
N ASN A 83 21.29 -7.26 -4.63
CA ASN A 83 20.88 -8.36 -3.76
C ASN A 83 19.53 -8.95 -4.18
N GLU A 84 18.59 -8.13 -4.56
CA GLU A 84 17.29 -8.61 -5.03
C GLU A 84 17.44 -9.49 -6.28
N LYS A 85 18.28 -9.07 -7.23
CA LYS A 85 18.55 -9.85 -8.44
C LYS A 85 19.13 -11.23 -8.09
N ALA A 86 20.13 -11.25 -7.23
CA ALA A 86 20.78 -12.50 -6.79
C ALA A 86 19.79 -13.43 -6.10
N GLU A 87 18.96 -12.88 -5.22
CA GLU A 87 17.95 -13.65 -4.49
C GLU A 87 16.91 -14.23 -5.44
N ARG A 88 16.41 -13.44 -6.37
CA ARG A 88 15.43 -13.89 -7.37
C ARG A 88 15.97 -15.02 -8.24
N ILE A 89 17.21 -14.92 -8.64
CA ILE A 89 17.88 -15.98 -9.43
C ILE A 89 17.94 -17.26 -8.61
N ARG A 90 18.36 -17.19 -7.34
CA ARG A 90 18.39 -18.37 -6.45
C ARG A 90 17.02 -19.01 -6.28
N GLU A 91 15.97 -18.20 -6.23
CA GLU A 91 14.59 -18.67 -6.05
C GLU A 91 13.90 -19.06 -7.35
N GLY A 92 14.56 -18.92 -8.49
CA GLY A 92 13.95 -19.22 -9.80
C GLY A 92 12.90 -18.20 -10.22
N ARG A 93 12.96 -16.98 -9.71
CA ARG A 93 12.02 -15.90 -10.03
C ARG A 93 12.60 -15.00 -11.12
N GLY A 94 11.72 -14.40 -11.92
CA GLY A 94 12.12 -13.48 -12.98
C GLY A 94 12.75 -12.20 -12.44
N ILE A 95 13.73 -11.67 -13.17
CA ILE A 95 14.45 -10.45 -12.80
C ILE A 95 13.86 -9.18 -13.40
N TYR A 96 12.98 -9.31 -14.39
CA TYR A 96 12.18 -8.21 -14.93
C TYR A 96 10.77 -8.35 -14.39
N ILE A 97 10.36 -7.37 -13.58
CA ILE A 97 9.14 -7.47 -12.80
C ILE A 97 8.07 -6.54 -13.34
N PHE A 98 6.91 -7.11 -13.69
CA PHE A 98 5.68 -6.38 -13.98
C PHE A 98 4.81 -6.45 -12.74
N LYS A 99 4.59 -5.32 -12.10
CA LYS A 99 3.84 -5.27 -10.85
C LYS A 99 2.54 -4.51 -11.02
N LYS A 100 1.49 -5.06 -10.44
CA LYS A 100 0.18 -4.45 -10.38
C LYS A 100 -0.19 -4.30 -8.90
N VAL A 101 -0.61 -3.10 -8.50
CA VAL A 101 -1.11 -2.84 -7.15
C VAL A 101 -2.55 -2.33 -7.26
N ALA A 102 -3.48 -3.00 -6.58
CA ALA A 102 -4.85 -2.54 -6.46
C ALA A 102 -5.02 -1.83 -5.12
N TYR A 103 -5.41 -0.55 -5.16
CA TYR A 103 -5.64 0.23 -3.94
C TYR A 103 -7.12 0.38 -3.68
N TYR A 104 -7.51 0.12 -2.43
CA TYR A 104 -8.86 0.30 -1.92
C TYR A 104 -8.91 1.45 -0.94
N LEU A 105 -10.09 1.99 -0.72
CA LEU A 105 -10.32 3.00 0.31
C LEU A 105 -10.80 2.30 1.58
N VAL A 106 -10.18 2.63 2.71
CA VAL A 106 -10.44 1.95 3.99
C VAL A 106 -10.65 2.97 5.09
N LEU A 107 -11.82 2.94 5.69
CA LEU A 107 -12.14 3.81 6.83
C LEU A 107 -11.84 3.06 8.14
N THR A 108 -11.24 3.77 9.08
CA THR A 108 -11.06 3.26 10.45
C THR A 108 -11.33 4.35 11.47
N SER A 109 -11.77 3.95 12.66
CA SER A 109 -11.84 4.84 13.82
C SER A 109 -10.60 4.71 14.72
N GLN A 110 -9.77 3.70 14.46
CA GLN A 110 -8.59 3.40 15.27
C GLN A 110 -7.40 4.25 14.86
N SER A 111 -6.85 5.02 15.80
CA SER A 111 -5.67 5.85 15.52
C SER A 111 -4.36 5.17 15.91
N LYS A 112 -4.42 4.20 16.84
CA LYS A 112 -3.22 3.50 17.32
C LYS A 112 -2.71 2.52 16.28
N VAL A 113 -1.42 2.60 15.98
CA VAL A 113 -0.73 1.73 15.04
C VAL A 113 0.43 1.04 15.75
N GLU A 114 0.55 -0.27 15.54
CA GLU A 114 1.71 -1.05 15.99
C GLU A 114 2.37 -1.61 14.74
N LEU A 115 3.58 -1.11 14.45
CA LEU A 115 4.30 -1.47 13.23
C LEU A 115 4.94 -2.86 13.33
N ASP A 116 5.02 -3.53 12.19
CA ASP A 116 5.84 -4.73 12.05
C ASP A 116 7.29 -4.35 11.70
N PHE A 117 8.13 -5.36 11.50
CA PHE A 117 9.55 -5.14 11.21
C PHE A 117 9.84 -4.55 9.84
N GLU A 118 8.89 -4.57 8.92
CA GLU A 118 9.05 -4.03 7.56
C GLU A 118 8.92 -2.51 7.50
N ASN A 119 8.38 -1.92 8.56
CA ASN A 119 8.08 -0.50 8.61
C ASN A 119 8.86 0.18 9.74
N LYS A 120 9.34 1.38 9.46
CA LYS A 120 10.16 2.15 10.40
C LYS A 120 9.36 3.16 11.20
N ASP A 121 8.27 3.69 10.61
CA ASP A 121 7.48 4.76 11.22
C ASP A 121 6.10 4.84 10.57
N TYR A 122 5.21 5.59 11.19
CA TYR A 122 3.90 5.87 10.62
C TYR A 122 3.47 7.30 10.96
N LEU A 123 2.62 7.86 10.11
CA LEU A 123 2.05 9.20 10.30
C LEU A 123 0.59 9.20 9.85
N TRP A 124 -0.24 9.91 10.62
CA TRP A 124 -1.57 10.30 10.20
C TRP A 124 -1.49 11.74 9.71
N LEU A 125 -1.73 11.96 8.43
CA LEU A 125 -1.53 13.26 7.79
C LEU A 125 -2.80 13.73 7.09
N ASN A 126 -3.03 15.04 7.09
CA ASN A 126 -4.09 15.60 6.25
C ASN A 126 -3.71 15.45 4.77
N PHE A 127 -4.62 15.81 3.88
CA PHE A 127 -4.41 15.59 2.45
C PHE A 127 -3.15 16.28 1.92
N GLU A 128 -2.98 17.57 2.22
CA GLU A 128 -1.83 18.34 1.73
C GLU A 128 -0.51 17.80 2.26
N GLU A 129 -0.46 17.45 3.52
CA GLU A 129 0.74 16.87 4.14
C GLU A 129 1.06 15.51 3.55
N ALA A 130 0.03 14.67 3.34
CA ALA A 130 0.22 13.35 2.76
C ALA A 130 0.71 13.44 1.31
N MET A 131 0.16 14.38 0.53
CA MET A 131 0.61 14.62 -0.84
C MET A 131 2.10 14.98 -0.91
N LYS A 132 2.59 15.76 0.04
CA LYS A 132 4.01 16.13 0.11
C LYS A 132 4.87 14.97 0.58
N LYS A 133 4.34 14.12 1.46
CA LYS A 133 5.12 13.04 2.09
C LYS A 133 5.28 11.81 1.18
N LEU A 134 4.27 11.51 0.38
CA LEU A 134 4.30 10.34 -0.51
C LEU A 134 5.50 10.39 -1.44
N GLY A 135 6.15 9.26 -1.62
CA GLY A 135 7.42 9.16 -2.31
C GLY A 135 7.34 9.04 -3.83
N ASN A 136 6.14 8.91 -4.41
CA ASN A 136 6.02 8.73 -5.86
C ASN A 136 4.70 9.30 -6.40
N ASP A 137 4.70 9.60 -7.70
CA ASP A 137 3.56 10.21 -8.37
C ASP A 137 2.35 9.29 -8.48
N ASP A 138 2.58 7.97 -8.61
CA ASP A 138 1.49 7.01 -8.71
C ASP A 138 0.66 7.02 -7.42
N SER A 139 1.29 6.98 -6.26
CA SER A 139 0.61 7.03 -4.98
C SER A 139 -0.09 8.37 -4.76
N ARG A 140 0.53 9.48 -5.19
CA ARG A 140 -0.12 10.79 -5.14
C ARG A 140 -1.39 10.82 -5.98
N GLY A 141 -1.37 10.20 -7.16
CA GLY A 141 -2.54 10.07 -8.01
C GLY A 141 -3.66 9.27 -7.35
N VAL A 142 -3.31 8.17 -6.68
CA VAL A 142 -4.26 7.36 -5.93
C VAL A 142 -4.88 8.17 -4.78
N LEU A 143 -4.07 8.93 -4.05
CA LEU A 143 -4.57 9.77 -2.95
C LEU A 143 -5.53 10.84 -3.45
N LYS A 144 -5.23 11.48 -4.59
CA LYS A 144 -6.14 12.46 -5.20
C LYS A 144 -7.48 11.83 -5.55
N ALA A 145 -7.45 10.65 -6.16
CA ALA A 145 -8.66 9.93 -6.52
C ALA A 145 -9.49 9.57 -5.28
N ALA A 146 -8.82 9.11 -4.23
CA ALA A 146 -9.48 8.79 -2.96
C ALA A 146 -10.11 10.02 -2.32
N LYS A 147 -9.38 11.13 -2.28
CA LYS A 147 -9.89 12.39 -1.71
C LYS A 147 -11.11 12.88 -2.48
N ASN A 148 -11.07 12.82 -3.80
CA ASN A 148 -12.23 13.22 -4.65
C ASN A 148 -13.43 12.31 -4.39
N PHE A 149 -13.20 11.02 -4.23
CA PHE A 149 -14.27 10.07 -3.92
C PHE A 149 -14.93 10.38 -2.58
N ILE A 150 -14.12 10.66 -1.54
CA ILE A 150 -14.63 10.97 -0.19
C ILE A 150 -15.32 12.32 -0.16
N GLY A 151 -14.73 13.31 -0.80
CA GLY A 151 -15.17 14.71 -0.71
C GLY A 151 -16.35 15.07 -1.58
N SER A 152 -16.78 14.13 -2.40
CA SER A 152 -17.91 14.35 -3.32
C SER A 152 -19.24 14.29 -2.62
#